data_89ea8ba391b277cb817546ff8a52938b
#
_entry.id   89ea8ba391b277cb817546ff8a52938b
#
_cell.length_a   1.000
_cell.length_b   1.000
_cell.length_c   1.000
_cell.angle_alpha   90.00
_cell.angle_beta   90.00
_cell.angle_gamma   90.00
#
_symmetry.space_group_name_H-M   'P 1'
#
loop_
_entity.id
_entity.type
_entity.pdbx_description
1 polymer ?
#
loop_
_entity_poly.entity_id
_entity_poly.type
_entity_poly.pdbx_seq_one_letter_code
_entity_poly.pdbx_strand_id
1 'polypeptide(L)'
;MKKVFFLFFIFKIAGFCFAADPVEGFWLSIDEKTGKITAGWHIYQEGGKLYGKILSTAAEPRGVLAGRCKDSYPGFPVAGKISIMPVAGTPWIYGLSKGKNGEWSGGSVINPEDGNIYKCKITFRPADGKKYKTDTLEMRGEIGLGIGRSQFWQKSDQAAASSLWPD
;
A
#
# COMPACT_ATOMS: atom_id res chain seq x y z
N MET A 1 -67.08 -11.19 5.19
CA MET A 1 -65.81 -10.91 5.87
C MET A 1 -64.65 -11.47 5.01
N LYS A 2 -63.92 -10.61 4.29
CA LYS A 2 -62.79 -11.02 3.42
C LYS A 2 -61.50 -10.92 4.25
N LYS A 3 -60.82 -12.06 4.50
CA LYS A 3 -59.53 -12.11 5.17
C LYS A 3 -58.44 -11.75 4.14
N VAL A 4 -57.77 -10.62 4.32
CA VAL A 4 -56.61 -10.21 3.54
C VAL A 4 -55.41 -10.88 4.20
N PHE A 5 -54.72 -11.77 3.48
CA PHE A 5 -53.49 -12.40 3.89
C PHE A 5 -52.34 -11.51 3.43
N PHE A 6 -51.64 -10.85 4.37
CA PHE A 6 -50.43 -10.05 4.11
C PHE A 6 -49.23 -10.98 4.11
N LEU A 7 -48.72 -11.26 2.92
CA LEU A 7 -47.52 -12.08 2.72
C LEU A 7 -46.27 -11.20 2.96
N PHE A 8 -45.64 -11.32 4.11
CA PHE A 8 -44.38 -10.65 4.43
C PHE A 8 -43.23 -11.34 3.66
N PHE A 9 -42.75 -10.70 2.59
CA PHE A 9 -41.56 -11.13 1.88
C PHE A 9 -40.33 -10.67 2.66
N ILE A 10 -39.68 -11.56 3.42
CA ILE A 10 -38.42 -11.30 4.09
C ILE A 10 -37.30 -11.38 3.04
N PHE A 11 -36.86 -10.23 2.57
CA PHE A 11 -35.68 -10.12 1.71
C PHE A 11 -34.43 -10.40 2.57
N LYS A 12 -33.90 -11.63 2.52
CA LYS A 12 -32.56 -11.93 3.05
C LYS A 12 -31.52 -11.23 2.19
N ILE A 13 -31.04 -10.08 2.65
CA ILE A 13 -29.83 -9.44 2.11
C ILE A 13 -28.67 -10.34 2.52
N ALA A 14 -28.20 -11.20 1.61
CA ALA A 14 -26.94 -11.89 1.76
C ALA A 14 -25.83 -10.86 1.70
N GLY A 15 -25.32 -10.44 2.85
CA GLY A 15 -24.13 -9.60 2.92
C GLY A 15 -22.95 -10.38 2.33
N PHE A 16 -22.52 -10.01 1.13
CA PHE A 16 -21.26 -10.47 0.58
C PHE A 16 -20.13 -9.89 1.43
N CYS A 17 -19.65 -10.67 2.39
CA CYS A 17 -18.40 -10.37 3.08
C CYS A 17 -17.27 -10.62 2.07
N PHE A 18 -16.84 -9.59 1.32
CA PHE A 18 -15.62 -9.68 0.54
C PHE A 18 -14.46 -9.76 1.54
N ALA A 19 -13.76 -10.90 1.57
CA ALA A 19 -12.51 -11.00 2.28
C ALA A 19 -11.57 -9.90 1.73
N ALA A 20 -10.93 -9.13 2.63
CA ALA A 20 -9.96 -8.13 2.25
C ALA A 20 -8.86 -8.76 1.39
N ASP A 21 -8.36 -8.03 0.38
CA ASP A 21 -7.27 -8.52 -0.45
C ASP A 21 -6.02 -8.71 0.45
N PRO A 22 -5.28 -9.83 0.33
CA PRO A 22 -4.17 -10.14 1.22
C PRO A 22 -3.04 -9.10 1.21
N VAL A 23 -2.96 -8.24 0.18
CA VAL A 23 -2.00 -7.13 0.14
C VAL A 23 -2.39 -5.97 1.06
N GLU A 24 -3.67 -5.86 1.41
CA GLU A 24 -4.15 -4.76 2.26
C GLU A 24 -3.67 -4.93 3.72
N GLY A 25 -3.48 -3.79 4.38
CA GLY A 25 -3.09 -3.71 5.78
C GLY A 25 -1.75 -3.04 6.00
N PHE A 26 -1.06 -3.45 7.06
CA PHE A 26 0.15 -2.78 7.55
C PHE A 26 1.39 -3.64 7.27
N TRP A 27 2.46 -2.98 6.85
CA TRP A 27 3.68 -3.61 6.39
C TRP A 27 4.91 -2.85 6.87
N LEU A 28 6.00 -3.57 7.07
CA LEU A 28 7.32 -3.00 7.39
C LEU A 28 8.26 -3.22 6.20
N SER A 29 8.73 -2.14 5.60
CA SER A 29 9.78 -2.22 4.58
C SER A 29 11.13 -2.47 5.22
N ILE A 30 11.95 -3.29 4.55
CA ILE A 30 13.23 -3.75 5.04
C ILE A 30 14.29 -3.43 3.99
N ASP A 31 15.40 -2.84 4.43
CA ASP A 31 16.60 -2.71 3.61
C ASP A 31 17.24 -4.10 3.42
N GLU A 32 17.32 -4.57 2.18
CA GLU A 32 17.77 -5.91 1.85
C GLU A 32 19.26 -6.16 2.17
N LYS A 33 20.07 -5.09 2.24
CA LYS A 33 21.50 -5.21 2.53
C LYS A 33 21.79 -5.31 4.03
N THR A 34 21.04 -4.56 4.82
CA THR A 34 21.28 -4.45 6.26
C THR A 34 20.29 -5.25 7.10
N GLY A 35 19.15 -5.66 6.54
CA GLY A 35 18.04 -6.30 7.26
C GLY A 35 17.29 -5.36 8.20
N LYS A 36 17.58 -4.06 8.19
CA LYS A 36 16.95 -3.07 9.07
C LYS A 36 15.60 -2.65 8.51
N ILE A 37 14.63 -2.44 9.42
CA ILE A 37 13.35 -1.85 9.09
C ILE A 37 13.58 -0.38 8.73
N THR A 38 12.98 0.06 7.62
CA THR A 38 13.14 1.43 7.09
C THR A 38 11.88 2.28 7.23
N ALA A 39 10.70 1.71 7.00
CA ALA A 39 9.44 2.43 7.13
C ALA A 39 8.27 1.49 7.43
N GLY A 40 7.25 2.04 8.08
CA GLY A 40 5.94 1.41 8.22
C GLY A 40 4.97 1.95 7.18
N TRP A 41 4.22 1.06 6.56
CA TRP A 41 3.32 1.34 5.45
C TRP A 41 1.89 0.90 5.75
N HIS A 42 0.94 1.64 5.20
CA HIS A 42 -0.46 1.21 5.07
C HIS A 42 -0.80 1.05 3.59
N ILE A 43 -1.11 -0.18 3.19
CA ILE A 43 -1.59 -0.52 1.84
C ILE A 43 -3.12 -0.67 1.91
N TYR A 44 -3.83 0.05 1.05
CA TYR A 44 -5.29 0.13 1.09
C TYR A 44 -5.89 0.30 -0.30
N GLN A 45 -7.16 -0.04 -0.43
CA GLN A 45 -7.93 0.18 -1.65
C GLN A 45 -8.84 1.41 -1.51
N GLU A 46 -8.94 2.16 -2.60
CA GLU A 46 -9.90 3.25 -2.76
C GLU A 46 -10.31 3.34 -4.23
N GLY A 47 -11.62 3.42 -4.51
CA GLY A 47 -12.14 3.51 -5.87
C GLY A 47 -11.71 2.36 -6.79
N GLY A 48 -11.47 1.15 -6.27
CA GLY A 48 -11.04 -0.01 -7.05
C GLY A 48 -9.57 0.02 -7.46
N LYS A 49 -8.78 0.94 -6.90
CA LYS A 49 -7.33 1.04 -7.08
C LYS A 49 -6.63 0.81 -5.76
N LEU A 50 -5.37 0.34 -5.82
CA LEU A 50 -4.53 0.16 -4.65
C LEU A 50 -3.60 1.35 -4.48
N TYR A 51 -3.44 1.74 -3.22
CA TYR A 51 -2.58 2.83 -2.75
C TYR A 51 -1.72 2.37 -1.59
N GLY A 52 -0.61 3.09 -1.36
CA GLY A 52 0.24 2.86 -0.20
C GLY A 52 0.81 4.16 0.34
N LYS A 53 0.64 4.39 1.64
CA LYS A 53 1.20 5.55 2.34
C LYS A 53 2.16 5.12 3.44
N ILE A 54 3.22 5.91 3.61
CA ILE A 54 4.13 5.76 4.74
C ILE A 54 3.41 6.26 6.00
N LEU A 55 3.49 5.51 7.09
CA LEU A 55 2.97 5.90 8.40
C LEU A 55 4.07 6.45 9.31
N SER A 56 5.26 5.84 9.24
CA SER A 56 6.45 6.25 9.99
C SER A 56 7.71 5.82 9.26
N THR A 57 8.84 6.47 9.56
CA THR A 57 10.15 6.13 9.02
C THR A 57 11.17 5.99 10.15
N ALA A 58 12.17 5.11 9.97
CA ALA A 58 13.23 4.93 10.94
C ALA A 58 14.36 6.00 10.81
N ALA A 59 14.42 6.70 9.69
CA ALA A 59 15.50 7.64 9.39
C ALA A 59 15.08 9.12 9.52
N GLU A 60 13.81 9.44 9.30
CA GLU A 60 13.34 10.83 9.19
C GLU A 60 12.35 11.17 10.31
N PRO A 61 12.46 12.36 10.93
CA PRO A 61 11.55 12.75 12.00
C PRO A 61 10.13 13.00 11.49
N ARG A 62 9.19 13.10 12.43
CA ARG A 62 7.80 13.45 12.11
C ARG A 62 7.72 14.79 11.38
N GLY A 63 6.85 14.86 10.36
CA GLY A 63 6.58 16.08 9.63
C GLY A 63 7.63 16.49 8.60
N VAL A 64 8.65 15.66 8.34
CA VAL A 64 9.59 15.92 7.25
C VAL A 64 8.84 16.00 5.92
N LEU A 65 9.18 17.00 5.10
CA LEU A 65 8.56 17.26 3.81
C LEU A 65 9.33 16.56 2.70
N ALA A 66 8.62 16.21 1.64
CA ALA A 66 9.17 15.54 0.45
C ALA A 66 9.95 16.52 -0.46
N GLY A 67 10.84 17.32 0.11
CA GLY A 67 11.54 18.42 -0.55
C GLY A 67 12.40 18.05 -1.76
N ARG A 68 12.71 16.75 -1.93
CA ARG A 68 13.44 16.23 -3.11
C ARG A 68 12.50 15.84 -4.27
N CYS A 69 11.20 15.79 -4.01
CA CYS A 69 10.21 15.49 -5.03
C CYS A 69 9.95 16.71 -5.92
N LYS A 70 9.49 16.44 -7.14
CA LYS A 70 8.92 17.47 -8.03
C LYS A 70 7.59 17.96 -7.46
N ASP A 71 7.16 19.14 -7.91
CA ASP A 71 5.87 19.70 -7.52
C ASP A 71 4.68 18.88 -8.02
N SER A 72 4.85 18.09 -9.09
CA SER A 72 3.81 17.25 -9.67
C SER A 72 4.36 15.99 -10.31
N TYR A 73 3.54 14.93 -10.33
CA TYR A 73 3.79 13.68 -11.06
C TYR A 73 2.51 13.21 -11.76
N PRO A 74 2.63 12.50 -12.90
CA PRO A 74 1.48 12.02 -13.65
C PRO A 74 0.58 11.12 -12.81
N GLY A 75 -0.73 11.44 -12.78
CA GLY A 75 -1.74 10.61 -12.09
C GLY A 75 -1.64 10.58 -10.57
N PHE A 76 -0.87 11.48 -9.96
CA PHE A 76 -0.78 11.55 -8.50
C PHE A 76 -2.15 11.93 -7.89
N PRO A 77 -2.62 11.22 -6.85
CA PRO A 77 -4.02 11.31 -6.43
C PRO A 77 -4.34 12.52 -5.53
N VAL A 78 -3.33 13.23 -5.03
CA VAL A 78 -3.53 14.36 -4.10
C VAL A 78 -3.23 15.66 -4.82
N ALA A 79 -4.15 16.64 -4.71
CA ALA A 79 -3.94 17.97 -5.25
C ALA A 79 -2.92 18.78 -4.45
N GLY A 80 -2.17 19.64 -5.12
CA GLY A 80 -1.17 20.53 -4.51
C GLY A 80 0.26 20.19 -4.90
N LYS A 81 1.21 20.92 -4.33
CA LYS A 81 2.64 20.72 -4.59
C LYS A 81 3.17 19.56 -3.75
N ILE A 82 3.65 18.51 -4.42
CA ILE A 82 4.14 17.30 -3.75
C ILE A 82 5.41 17.58 -2.95
N SER A 83 6.28 18.47 -3.41
CA SER A 83 7.51 18.86 -2.72
C SER A 83 7.32 19.41 -1.30
N ILE A 84 6.13 19.90 -0.98
CA ILE A 84 5.79 20.40 0.37
C ILE A 84 4.82 19.49 1.13
N MET A 85 4.51 18.31 0.61
CA MET A 85 3.71 17.30 1.33
C MET A 85 4.58 16.58 2.36
N PRO A 86 4.01 16.18 3.51
CA PRO A 86 4.75 15.37 4.47
C PRO A 86 5.04 13.98 3.91
N VAL A 87 6.21 13.44 4.20
CA VAL A 87 6.57 12.08 3.79
C VAL A 87 5.61 11.06 4.39
N ALA A 88 5.28 11.20 5.67
CA ALA A 88 4.26 10.36 6.29
C ALA A 88 2.85 10.88 5.99
N GLY A 89 1.95 9.95 5.66
CA GLY A 89 0.55 10.23 5.31
C GLY A 89 0.29 10.42 3.81
N THR A 90 1.30 10.76 3.02
CA THR A 90 1.17 10.93 1.56
C THR A 90 1.18 9.58 0.85
N PRO A 91 0.29 9.34 -0.16
CA PRO A 91 0.20 8.08 -0.89
C PRO A 91 1.31 7.97 -1.95
N TRP A 92 2.47 7.47 -1.56
CA TRP A 92 3.63 7.31 -2.45
C TRP A 92 3.48 6.17 -3.45
N ILE A 93 2.65 5.16 -3.15
CA ILE A 93 2.22 4.12 -4.09
C ILE A 93 0.79 4.46 -4.49
N TYR A 94 0.50 4.50 -5.80
CA TYR A 94 -0.82 4.91 -6.26
C TYR A 94 -1.23 4.32 -7.60
N GLY A 95 -2.56 4.17 -7.74
CA GLY A 95 -3.22 3.89 -9.01
C GLY A 95 -3.07 2.47 -9.52
N LEU A 96 -2.61 1.50 -8.70
CA LEU A 96 -2.47 0.12 -9.16
C LEU A 96 -3.84 -0.51 -9.39
N SER A 97 -3.94 -1.32 -10.44
CA SER A 97 -5.11 -2.11 -10.80
C SER A 97 -4.95 -3.54 -10.33
N LYS A 98 -6.06 -4.14 -9.90
CA LYS A 98 -6.09 -5.53 -9.49
C LYS A 98 -5.84 -6.46 -10.69
N GLY A 99 -4.91 -7.40 -10.49
CA GLY A 99 -4.71 -8.56 -11.35
C GLY A 99 -5.36 -9.81 -10.75
N LYS A 100 -4.58 -10.86 -10.55
CA LYS A 100 -4.99 -12.03 -9.79
C LYS A 100 -5.09 -11.67 -8.30
N ASN A 101 -5.68 -12.58 -7.49
CA ASN A 101 -5.73 -12.39 -6.04
C ASN A 101 -4.32 -12.19 -5.47
N GLY A 102 -4.13 -11.11 -4.70
CA GLY A 102 -2.83 -10.73 -4.17
C GLY A 102 -1.84 -10.14 -5.19
N GLU A 103 -2.26 -9.82 -6.43
CA GLU A 103 -1.42 -9.16 -7.43
C GLU A 103 -2.04 -7.83 -7.88
N TRP A 104 -1.23 -6.76 -7.86
CA TRP A 104 -1.61 -5.42 -8.28
C TRP A 104 -0.51 -4.79 -9.11
N SER A 105 -0.86 -4.08 -10.20
CA SER A 105 0.12 -3.49 -11.12
C SER A 105 -0.45 -2.32 -11.92
N GLY A 106 0.38 -1.69 -12.76
CA GLY A 106 -0.03 -0.63 -13.67
C GLY A 106 -0.16 0.76 -13.03
N GLY A 107 0.23 0.89 -11.78
CA GLY A 107 0.37 2.18 -11.09
C GLY A 107 1.82 2.60 -10.94
N SER A 108 2.05 3.53 -10.02
CA SER A 108 3.37 4.13 -9.78
C SER A 108 3.76 4.08 -8.31
N VAL A 109 5.06 4.12 -8.05
CA VAL A 109 5.64 4.45 -6.75
C VAL A 109 6.63 5.60 -6.92
N ILE A 110 6.55 6.60 -6.04
CA ILE A 110 7.54 7.66 -5.91
C ILE A 110 8.38 7.36 -4.68
N ASN A 111 9.71 7.43 -4.83
CA ASN A 111 10.61 7.41 -3.68
C ASN A 111 10.77 8.84 -3.16
N PRO A 112 10.25 9.17 -1.94
CA PRO A 112 10.33 10.54 -1.43
C PRO A 112 11.75 10.99 -1.08
N GLU A 113 12.71 10.05 -0.94
CA GLU A 113 14.11 10.37 -0.61
C GLU A 113 14.88 10.97 -1.80
N ASP A 114 14.52 10.62 -3.04
CA ASP A 114 15.23 11.06 -4.25
C ASP A 114 14.31 11.69 -5.31
N GLY A 115 12.98 11.64 -5.10
CA GLY A 115 11.97 12.15 -6.02
C GLY A 115 11.81 11.36 -7.32
N ASN A 116 12.39 10.18 -7.43
CA ASN A 116 12.23 9.33 -8.61
C ASN A 116 10.89 8.59 -8.60
N ILE A 117 10.30 8.47 -9.80
CA ILE A 117 9.06 7.71 -10.02
C ILE A 117 9.37 6.42 -10.78
N TYR A 118 8.71 5.35 -10.38
CA TYR A 118 8.84 4.02 -10.97
C TYR A 118 7.46 3.44 -11.27
N LYS A 119 7.36 2.58 -12.30
CA LYS A 119 6.20 1.69 -12.45
C LYS A 119 6.16 0.74 -11.28
N CYS A 120 4.97 0.55 -10.68
CA CYS A 120 4.84 -0.26 -9.46
C CYS A 120 4.04 -1.52 -9.71
N LYS A 121 4.54 -2.62 -9.16
CA LYS A 121 3.84 -3.89 -9.00
C LYS A 121 3.93 -4.35 -7.55
N ILE A 122 2.81 -4.83 -7.00
CA ILE A 122 2.72 -5.42 -5.68
C ILE A 122 2.23 -6.85 -5.81
N THR A 123 2.88 -7.79 -5.11
CA THR A 123 2.50 -9.20 -5.09
C THR A 123 2.56 -9.72 -3.66
N PHE A 124 1.46 -10.33 -3.21
CA PHE A 124 1.43 -11.04 -1.94
C PHE A 124 2.14 -12.39 -2.07
N ARG A 125 3.00 -12.69 -1.11
CA ARG A 125 3.74 -13.94 -0.98
C ARG A 125 3.39 -14.57 0.36
N PRO A 126 2.50 -15.56 0.40
CA PRO A 126 2.14 -16.22 1.65
C PRO A 126 3.36 -16.94 2.25
N ALA A 127 3.36 -17.05 3.58
CA ALA A 127 4.34 -17.86 4.28
C ALA A 127 4.31 -19.31 3.76
N ASP A 128 5.47 -19.81 3.36
CA ASP A 128 5.64 -21.20 2.83
C ASP A 128 6.58 -22.05 3.70
N GLY A 129 7.12 -21.45 4.78
CA GLY A 129 8.06 -22.09 5.69
C GLY A 129 9.46 -22.31 5.12
N LYS A 130 9.67 -21.98 3.83
CA LYS A 130 10.94 -22.15 3.10
C LYS A 130 11.55 -20.79 2.73
N LYS A 131 11.06 -20.19 1.65
CA LYS A 131 11.51 -18.90 1.14
C LYS A 131 10.94 -17.75 1.97
N TYR A 132 9.66 -17.84 2.30
CA TYR A 132 8.95 -16.83 3.08
C TYR A 132 8.56 -17.42 4.44
N LYS A 133 9.21 -16.96 5.51
CA LYS A 133 8.91 -17.40 6.88
C LYS A 133 7.62 -16.81 7.43
N THR A 134 7.26 -15.64 6.95
CA THR A 134 6.04 -14.91 7.27
C THR A 134 5.39 -14.40 6.00
N ASP A 135 4.12 -14.04 6.07
CA ASP A 135 3.45 -13.34 4.98
C ASP A 135 4.26 -12.13 4.56
N THR A 136 4.56 -12.05 3.27
CA THR A 136 5.47 -11.08 2.70
C THR A 136 4.78 -10.34 1.56
N LEU A 137 5.00 -9.05 1.46
CA LEU A 137 4.59 -8.25 0.32
C LEU A 137 5.83 -7.93 -0.52
N GLU A 138 5.83 -8.40 -1.77
CA GLU A 138 6.84 -8.01 -2.74
C GLU A 138 6.40 -6.74 -3.44
N MET A 139 7.09 -5.63 -3.20
CA MET A 139 6.93 -4.36 -3.90
C MET A 139 8.06 -4.24 -4.93
N ARG A 140 7.71 -4.12 -6.22
CA ARG A 140 8.66 -3.99 -7.32
C ARG A 140 8.49 -2.65 -8.02
N GLY A 141 9.57 -1.85 -8.04
CA GLY A 141 9.70 -0.64 -8.82
C GLY A 141 10.49 -0.90 -10.11
N GLU A 142 10.00 -0.39 -11.26
CA GLU A 142 10.63 -0.58 -12.58
C GLU A 142 10.81 0.75 -13.32
N ILE A 143 11.97 0.92 -13.96
CA ILE A 143 12.28 2.08 -14.82
C ILE A 143 11.93 1.86 -16.28
N GLY A 144 11.46 0.68 -16.67
CA GLY A 144 11.10 0.27 -18.03
C GLY A 144 11.87 -0.97 -18.48
N LEU A 145 11.42 -1.59 -19.59
CA LEU A 145 12.00 -2.80 -20.19
C LEU A 145 12.24 -3.96 -19.19
N GLY A 146 11.44 -4.03 -18.13
CA GLY A 146 11.58 -5.05 -17.08
C GLY A 146 12.75 -4.83 -16.11
N ILE A 147 13.52 -3.74 -16.28
CA ILE A 147 14.59 -3.37 -15.35
C ILE A 147 13.95 -2.77 -14.10
N GLY A 148 14.18 -3.40 -12.96
CA GLY A 148 13.58 -2.95 -11.71
C GLY A 148 14.17 -3.68 -10.51
N ARG A 149 13.76 -3.24 -9.33
CA ARG A 149 14.17 -3.80 -8.05
C ARG A 149 12.95 -4.17 -7.23
N SER A 150 13.00 -5.34 -6.60
CA SER A 150 11.99 -5.77 -5.63
C SER A 150 12.48 -5.47 -4.22
N GLN A 151 11.55 -5.11 -3.35
CA GLN A 151 11.70 -5.07 -1.90
C GLN A 151 10.71 -6.07 -1.29
N PHE A 152 11.10 -6.72 -0.21
CA PHE A 152 10.27 -7.70 0.49
C PHE A 152 9.91 -7.17 1.88
N TRP A 153 8.63 -6.86 2.06
CA TRP A 153 8.10 -6.23 3.26
C TRP A 153 7.43 -7.28 4.15
N GLN A 154 7.58 -7.16 5.44
CA GLN A 154 6.97 -8.07 6.42
C GLN A 154 5.59 -7.58 6.85
N LYS A 155 4.65 -8.51 7.02
CA LYS A 155 3.33 -8.21 7.58
C LYS A 155 3.49 -7.66 9.00
N SER A 156 2.66 -6.66 9.33
CA SER A 156 2.69 -5.97 10.61
C SER A 156 1.30 -5.57 11.06
N ASP A 157 1.21 -4.88 12.18
CA ASP A 157 0.02 -4.20 12.67
C ASP A 157 0.19 -2.67 12.59
N GLN A 158 -0.90 -1.96 12.83
CA GLN A 158 -0.92 -0.51 12.76
C GLN A 158 -0.01 0.14 13.79
N ALA A 159 0.06 -0.40 15.00
CA ALA A 159 0.86 0.18 16.08
C ALA A 159 2.35 0.14 15.73
N ALA A 160 2.85 -1.03 15.32
CA ALA A 160 4.24 -1.21 14.90
C ALA A 160 4.57 -0.38 13.65
N ALA A 161 3.69 -0.37 12.64
CA ALA A 161 3.92 0.41 11.42
C ALA A 161 3.86 1.93 11.62
N SER A 162 3.31 2.41 12.75
CA SER A 162 3.20 3.87 13.05
C SER A 162 4.23 4.37 14.06
N SER A 163 5.12 3.52 14.56
CA SER A 163 6.01 3.81 15.70
C SER A 163 7.50 3.89 15.39
N LEU A 164 7.90 3.82 14.13
CA LEU A 164 9.32 3.76 13.71
C LEU A 164 10.03 5.12 13.65
N TRP A 165 9.58 6.10 14.43
CA TRP A 165 10.22 7.41 14.41
C TRP A 165 11.58 7.37 15.11
N PRO A 166 12.60 8.07 14.59
CA PRO A 166 13.84 8.26 15.31
C PRO A 166 13.59 9.10 16.57
N ASP A 167 14.41 8.85 17.60
CA ASP A 167 14.38 9.58 18.89
C ASP A 167 14.77 11.05 18.72
#